data_a837b0c60457b1f2a0fadac17f1b6980
#
_entry.id   a837b0c60457b1f2a0fadac17f1b6980
#
_cell.length_a   1.000
_cell.length_b   1.000
_cell.length_c   1.000
_cell.angle_alpha   90.00
_cell.angle_beta   90.00
_cell.angle_gamma   90.00
#
_symmetry.space_group_name_H-M   'P 1'
#
loop_
_entity.id
_entity.type
_entity.pdbx_description
1 polymer ?
#
loop_
_entity_poly.entity_id
_entity_poly.type
_entity_poly.pdbx_seq_one_letter_code
_entity_poly.pdbx_strand_id
1 'polypeptide(L)'
;MKLALYLPNFRDKVTVSEIDDLARVAEELEFDSIWTLDRVVVPEASDRQELRKPFGFMKEFPRALPVIARGEFFQGPALIPYLAAITKKIRVGVSVIDTPYRAPGVLAAEIATWDHLSGGRVNVGVGTGWMPEEFEAASAAHIYERRNKHVIETIEIMQGVWTQDLFEYHGEFASFPKCGFGVKPVQKPHPPIFFGSLGVPKIAARRIAKYGLAGWIGIQDSPDDITRWRSAIKEELETIGSQRSLDDLEIASMLFFDITSAKTDQTPKGKLTPTMTGTPQQLADNLMRYMEAGLTLPLLWPPFRGVPTAKTIVDLRRLKEDILPKLR
;
A
#
# COMPACT_ATOMS: atom_id res chain seq x y z
N MET A 1 -12.33 14.53 1.80
CA MET A 1 -11.10 13.81 1.35
C MET A 1 -10.78 12.74 2.38
N LYS A 2 -10.52 11.53 1.92
CA LYS A 2 -9.97 10.45 2.75
C LYS A 2 -8.50 10.72 3.03
N LEU A 3 -8.01 10.28 4.18
CA LEU A 3 -6.59 10.29 4.54
C LEU A 3 -6.22 8.93 5.11
N ALA A 4 -5.04 8.45 4.78
CA ALA A 4 -4.50 7.24 5.35
C ALA A 4 -3.14 7.51 6.00
N LEU A 5 -2.82 6.77 7.05
CA LEU A 5 -1.52 6.79 7.69
C LEU A 5 -0.77 5.49 7.40
N TYR A 6 0.46 5.64 6.97
CA TYR A 6 1.38 4.53 6.84
C TYR A 6 2.12 4.31 8.16
N LEU A 7 1.91 3.17 8.80
CA LEU A 7 2.56 2.87 10.07
C LEU A 7 4.04 2.51 9.83
N PRO A 8 4.93 2.95 10.71
CA PRO A 8 6.37 2.77 10.54
C PRO A 8 6.84 1.37 10.93
N ASN A 9 6.16 0.32 10.46
CA ASN A 9 6.55 -1.06 10.77
C ASN A 9 7.89 -1.49 10.14
N PHE A 10 8.45 -0.61 9.30
CA PHE A 10 9.72 -0.82 8.60
C PHE A 10 10.59 0.44 8.71
N ARG A 11 11.53 0.44 9.66
CA ARG A 11 12.53 1.51 9.84
C ARG A 11 13.70 1.00 10.69
N ASP A 12 14.67 1.87 10.99
CA ASP A 12 15.87 1.55 11.79
C ASP A 12 15.56 1.09 13.22
N LYS A 13 14.52 1.64 13.84
CA LYS A 13 13.95 1.20 15.12
C LYS A 13 12.46 1.39 15.12
N VAL A 14 11.73 0.38 15.59
CA VAL A 14 10.30 0.44 15.77
C VAL A 14 9.91 -0.42 16.99
N THR A 15 8.99 0.08 17.79
CA THR A 15 8.43 -0.64 18.93
C THR A 15 6.92 -0.86 18.73
N VAL A 16 6.38 -1.88 19.38
CA VAL A 16 4.93 -2.12 19.38
C VAL A 16 4.18 -0.92 19.93
N SER A 17 4.71 -0.28 20.99
CA SER A 17 4.10 0.93 21.58
C SER A 17 3.98 2.07 20.57
N GLU A 18 4.99 2.30 19.73
CA GLU A 18 4.92 3.35 18.70
C GLU A 18 3.89 3.05 17.61
N ILE A 19 3.73 1.77 17.25
CA ILE A 19 2.69 1.31 16.32
C ILE A 19 1.31 1.54 16.94
N ASP A 20 1.13 1.19 18.22
CA ASP A 20 -0.11 1.41 18.98
C ASP A 20 -0.49 2.88 19.04
N ASP A 21 0.45 3.74 19.47
CA ASP A 21 0.23 5.17 19.63
C ASP A 21 -0.24 5.79 18.31
N LEU A 22 0.44 5.46 17.21
CA LEU A 22 0.08 5.99 15.88
C LEU A 22 -1.25 5.43 15.37
N ALA A 23 -1.54 4.14 15.59
CA ALA A 23 -2.81 3.55 15.18
C ALA A 23 -4.00 4.19 15.91
N ARG A 24 -3.87 4.39 17.23
CA ARG A 24 -4.90 5.03 18.06
C ARG A 24 -5.09 6.50 17.72
N VAL A 25 -4.00 7.22 17.52
CA VAL A 25 -4.07 8.64 17.12
C VAL A 25 -4.68 8.78 15.72
N ALA A 26 -4.36 7.91 14.78
CA ALA A 26 -5.00 7.93 13.46
C ALA A 26 -6.52 7.68 13.56
N GLU A 27 -6.95 6.76 14.43
CA GLU A 27 -8.38 6.53 14.68
C GLU A 27 -9.03 7.71 15.37
N GLU A 28 -8.41 8.29 16.40
CA GLU A 28 -8.88 9.50 17.12
C GLU A 28 -9.08 10.68 16.17
N LEU A 29 -8.12 10.86 15.26
CA LEU A 29 -8.15 11.92 14.25
C LEU A 29 -9.04 11.59 13.04
N GLU A 30 -9.77 10.50 13.08
CA GLU A 30 -10.68 10.05 12.02
C GLU A 30 -10.01 9.93 10.64
N PHE A 31 -8.83 9.31 10.61
CA PHE A 31 -8.26 8.84 9.37
C PHE A 31 -9.11 7.71 8.80
N ASP A 32 -9.15 7.58 7.47
CA ASP A 32 -9.89 6.52 6.80
C ASP A 32 -9.26 5.14 7.08
N SER A 33 -7.95 5.08 7.02
CA SER A 33 -7.24 3.80 7.11
C SER A 33 -5.81 3.95 7.62
N ILE A 34 -5.30 2.86 8.19
CA ILE A 34 -3.88 2.66 8.52
C ILE A 34 -3.33 1.51 7.70
N TRP A 35 -2.08 1.64 7.27
CA TRP A 35 -1.44 0.70 6.37
C TRP A 35 -0.07 0.28 6.85
N THR A 36 0.32 -0.96 6.55
CA THR A 36 1.63 -1.54 6.85
C THR A 36 2.35 -1.96 5.58
N LEU A 37 3.68 -2.08 5.65
CA LEU A 37 4.53 -2.60 4.58
C LEU A 37 4.77 -4.10 4.79
N ASP A 38 4.66 -4.87 3.73
CA ASP A 38 5.15 -6.26 3.71
C ASP A 38 6.63 -6.27 3.36
N ARG A 39 7.45 -6.85 4.22
CA ARG A 39 8.88 -7.01 4.03
C ARG A 39 9.35 -8.30 4.70
N VAL A 40 9.99 -9.19 3.94
CA VAL A 40 10.47 -10.50 4.45
C VAL A 40 11.89 -10.37 4.94
N VAL A 41 12.78 -9.81 4.12
CA VAL A 41 14.19 -9.60 4.45
C VAL A 41 14.67 -8.26 3.90
N VAL A 42 15.80 -7.79 4.43
CA VAL A 42 16.52 -6.62 3.89
C VAL A 42 17.98 -7.03 3.72
N PRO A 43 18.54 -7.02 2.52
CA PRO A 43 19.93 -7.38 2.29
C PRO A 43 20.87 -6.36 2.92
N GLU A 44 21.99 -6.82 3.50
CA GLU A 44 23.00 -5.95 4.12
C GLU A 44 23.73 -5.10 3.08
N ALA A 45 24.03 -5.66 1.91
CA ALA A 45 24.75 -4.97 0.85
C ALA A 45 23.88 -4.84 -0.40
N SER A 46 23.72 -3.62 -0.86
CA SER A 46 23.03 -3.31 -2.11
C SER A 46 23.93 -2.65 -3.15
N ASP A 47 25.09 -3.26 -3.45
CA ASP A 47 25.94 -2.83 -4.58
C ASP A 47 25.30 -3.12 -5.93
N ARG A 48 24.15 -3.78 -5.95
CA ARG A 48 23.43 -4.13 -7.17
C ARG A 48 22.84 -2.88 -7.83
N GLN A 49 23.46 -2.48 -8.94
CA GLN A 49 22.93 -1.39 -9.79
C GLN A 49 21.50 -1.67 -10.29
N GLU A 50 21.09 -2.93 -10.29
CA GLU A 50 19.76 -3.39 -10.70
C GLU A 50 18.66 -2.89 -9.75
N LEU A 51 18.95 -2.74 -8.46
CA LEU A 51 18.02 -2.14 -7.49
C LEU A 51 17.81 -0.64 -7.70
N ARG A 52 18.67 0.01 -8.52
CA ARG A 52 18.58 1.43 -8.82
C ARG A 52 17.67 1.74 -10.01
N LYS A 53 17.41 0.77 -10.88
CA LYS A 53 16.68 0.99 -12.15
C LYS A 53 15.17 1.15 -11.98
N PRO A 54 14.44 0.33 -11.18
CA PRO A 54 13.00 0.47 -11.04
C PRO A 54 12.58 1.69 -10.22
N PHE A 55 13.45 2.16 -9.33
CA PHE A 55 13.15 3.15 -8.30
C PHE A 55 14.01 4.40 -8.44
N GLY A 56 13.94 5.06 -9.59
CA GLY A 56 14.71 6.30 -9.84
C GLY A 56 14.51 7.39 -8.77
N PHE A 57 13.39 7.33 -8.03
CA PHE A 57 13.09 8.19 -6.88
C PHE A 57 13.75 7.71 -5.58
N MET A 58 14.14 6.43 -5.49
CA MET A 58 14.78 5.86 -4.30
C MET A 58 16.31 5.88 -4.37
N LYS A 59 16.91 6.92 -4.92
CA LYS A 59 18.38 7.06 -4.97
C LYS A 59 19.04 6.93 -3.59
N GLU A 60 18.32 7.27 -2.53
CA GLU A 60 18.78 7.16 -1.15
C GLU A 60 18.41 5.80 -0.51
N PHE A 61 17.47 5.04 -1.07
CA PHE A 61 17.04 3.77 -0.52
C PHE A 61 18.18 2.74 -0.44
N PRO A 62 19.03 2.56 -1.49
CA PRO A 62 20.19 1.68 -1.39
C PRO A 62 21.16 2.04 -0.26
N ARG A 63 21.28 3.34 0.07
CA ARG A 63 22.11 3.80 1.20
C ARG A 63 21.46 3.56 2.56
N ALA A 64 20.14 3.49 2.60
CA ALA A 64 19.39 3.21 3.81
C ALA A 64 19.34 1.71 4.13
N LEU A 65 19.39 0.83 3.12
CA LEU A 65 19.28 -0.63 3.29
C LEU A 65 20.23 -1.21 4.34
N PRO A 66 21.55 -0.91 4.39
CA PRO A 66 22.43 -1.50 5.40
C PRO A 66 22.05 -1.15 6.84
N VAL A 67 21.46 0.02 7.05
CA VAL A 67 21.01 0.44 8.39
C VAL A 67 19.69 -0.22 8.74
N ILE A 68 18.76 -0.31 7.78
CA ILE A 68 17.48 -0.98 7.97
C ILE A 68 17.67 -2.50 8.11
N ALA A 69 18.63 -3.10 7.39
CA ALA A 69 18.97 -4.53 7.51
C ALA A 69 19.40 -4.93 8.92
N ARG A 70 20.00 -3.99 9.67
CA ARG A 70 20.40 -4.18 11.07
C ARG A 70 19.38 -3.61 12.06
N GLY A 71 18.31 -3.02 11.54
CA GLY A 71 17.23 -2.47 12.33
C GLY A 71 16.19 -3.51 12.72
N GLU A 72 15.18 -3.06 13.42
CA GLU A 72 14.03 -3.87 13.80
C GLU A 72 12.85 -3.53 12.89
N PHE A 73 12.19 -4.55 12.31
CA PHE A 73 10.98 -4.36 11.56
C PHE A 73 9.98 -5.48 11.82
N PHE A 74 8.71 -5.16 11.68
CA PHE A 74 7.61 -6.11 11.84
C PHE A 74 6.98 -6.47 10.50
N GLN A 75 6.60 -7.73 10.37
CA GLN A 75 5.85 -8.22 9.21
C GLN A 75 4.49 -7.54 9.11
N GLY A 76 4.25 -6.82 8.01
CA GLY A 76 3.02 -6.05 7.81
C GLY A 76 1.76 -6.89 7.89
N PRO A 77 1.65 -8.01 7.16
CA PRO A 77 0.50 -8.90 7.24
C PRO A 77 0.22 -9.45 8.64
N ALA A 78 1.27 -9.77 9.41
CA ALA A 78 1.13 -10.27 10.78
C ALA A 78 0.59 -9.20 11.76
N LEU A 79 0.75 -7.93 11.45
CA LEU A 79 0.21 -6.84 12.26
C LEU A 79 -1.30 -6.62 12.05
N ILE A 80 -1.90 -7.06 10.95
CA ILE A 80 -3.29 -6.76 10.64
C ILE A 80 -4.27 -7.25 11.73
N PRO A 81 -4.21 -8.51 12.21
CA PRO A 81 -5.09 -8.95 13.31
C PRO A 81 -4.89 -8.13 14.60
N TYR A 82 -3.64 -7.78 14.89
CA TYR A 82 -3.32 -6.98 16.06
C TYR A 82 -3.91 -5.57 15.97
N LEU A 83 -3.70 -4.88 14.84
CA LEU A 83 -4.26 -3.55 14.59
C LEU A 83 -5.80 -3.57 14.61
N ALA A 84 -6.40 -4.63 14.07
CA ALA A 84 -7.84 -4.81 14.13
C ALA A 84 -8.38 -4.94 15.58
N ALA A 85 -7.60 -5.57 16.46
CA ALA A 85 -7.99 -5.76 17.86
C ALA A 85 -7.89 -4.46 18.69
N ILE A 86 -6.88 -3.63 18.44
CA ILE A 86 -6.63 -2.39 19.19
C ILE A 86 -7.41 -1.17 18.67
N THR A 87 -8.02 -1.28 17.49
CA THR A 87 -8.85 -0.22 16.85
C THR A 87 -10.29 -0.68 16.67
N LYS A 88 -11.23 0.25 16.45
CA LYS A 88 -12.67 -0.06 16.38
C LYS A 88 -13.35 0.39 15.09
N LYS A 89 -12.89 1.46 14.47
CA LYS A 89 -13.53 2.11 13.31
C LYS A 89 -12.63 2.20 12.10
N ILE A 90 -11.36 2.55 12.31
CA ILE A 90 -10.41 2.77 11.24
C ILE A 90 -10.15 1.49 10.45
N ARG A 91 -10.04 1.59 9.13
CA ARG A 91 -9.71 0.45 8.27
C ARG A 91 -8.23 0.10 8.41
N VAL A 92 -7.91 -1.18 8.23
CA VAL A 92 -6.55 -1.70 8.34
C VAL A 92 -6.13 -2.35 7.03
N GLY A 93 -4.91 -2.10 6.55
CA GLY A 93 -4.47 -2.63 5.28
C GLY A 93 -2.98 -2.91 5.18
N VAL A 94 -2.61 -3.65 4.15
CA VAL A 94 -1.21 -3.86 3.75
C VAL A 94 -0.97 -3.25 2.37
N SER A 95 0.02 -2.43 2.23
CA SER A 95 0.37 -1.76 0.98
C SER A 95 1.84 -2.04 0.61
N VAL A 96 2.10 -3.10 -0.09
CA VAL A 96 1.21 -4.16 -0.58
C VAL A 96 1.67 -5.51 -0.05
N ILE A 97 0.81 -6.50 -0.02
CA ILE A 97 1.21 -7.89 0.18
C ILE A 97 1.94 -8.35 -1.09
N ASP A 98 3.19 -8.75 -0.95
CA ASP A 98 3.94 -9.34 -2.04
C ASP A 98 3.51 -10.81 -2.20
N THR A 99 2.54 -11.01 -3.08
CA THR A 99 1.79 -12.28 -3.20
C THR A 99 2.67 -13.51 -3.50
N PRO A 100 3.82 -13.41 -4.23
CA PRO A 100 4.65 -14.57 -4.50
C PRO A 100 5.28 -15.22 -3.26
N TYR A 101 5.29 -14.54 -2.12
CA TYR A 101 5.87 -15.10 -0.89
C TYR A 101 4.90 -15.97 -0.09
N ARG A 102 3.67 -16.17 -0.58
CA ARG A 102 2.61 -16.89 0.14
C ARG A 102 1.81 -17.79 -0.79
N ALA A 103 1.41 -18.95 -0.29
CA ALA A 103 0.48 -19.82 -1.02
C ALA A 103 -0.88 -19.12 -1.18
N PRO A 104 -1.42 -18.97 -2.41
CA PRO A 104 -2.60 -18.14 -2.67
C PRO A 104 -3.85 -18.54 -1.88
N GLY A 105 -4.12 -19.85 -1.76
CA GLY A 105 -5.29 -20.36 -1.02
C GLY A 105 -5.17 -20.10 0.50
N VAL A 106 -3.96 -20.21 1.06
CA VAL A 106 -3.70 -19.90 2.48
C VAL A 106 -3.89 -18.41 2.72
N LEU A 107 -3.31 -17.58 1.87
CA LEU A 107 -3.45 -16.13 1.97
C LEU A 107 -4.92 -15.69 1.89
N ALA A 108 -5.71 -16.29 0.99
CA ALA A 108 -7.14 -16.00 0.88
C ALA A 108 -7.90 -16.32 2.19
N ALA A 109 -7.61 -17.48 2.81
CA ALA A 109 -8.22 -17.88 4.08
C ALA A 109 -7.80 -16.99 5.26
N GLU A 110 -6.53 -16.58 5.32
CA GLU A 110 -6.02 -15.64 6.32
C GLU A 110 -6.72 -14.28 6.22
N ILE A 111 -6.82 -13.71 5.01
CA ILE A 111 -7.48 -12.42 4.79
C ILE A 111 -8.96 -12.49 5.16
N ALA A 112 -9.67 -13.56 4.82
CA ALA A 112 -11.06 -13.76 5.25
C ALA A 112 -11.18 -13.77 6.79
N THR A 113 -10.22 -14.40 7.48
CA THR A 113 -10.15 -14.40 8.93
C THR A 113 -9.89 -13.00 9.48
N TRP A 114 -8.94 -12.25 8.91
CA TRP A 114 -8.68 -10.86 9.30
C TRP A 114 -9.92 -9.98 9.13
N ASP A 115 -10.68 -10.21 8.07
CA ASP A 115 -11.91 -9.46 7.81
C ASP A 115 -12.97 -9.70 8.88
N HIS A 116 -13.12 -10.93 9.37
CA HIS A 116 -13.96 -11.24 10.53
C HIS A 116 -13.43 -10.58 11.80
N LEU A 117 -12.15 -10.71 12.11
CA LEU A 117 -11.54 -10.14 13.31
C LEU A 117 -11.66 -8.62 13.36
N SER A 118 -11.62 -7.97 12.21
CA SER A 118 -11.78 -6.52 12.10
C SER A 118 -13.23 -6.06 12.03
N GLY A 119 -14.21 -6.94 11.85
CA GLY A 119 -15.60 -6.57 11.57
C GLY A 119 -15.79 -5.92 10.20
N GLY A 120 -15.06 -6.38 9.17
CA GLY A 120 -15.20 -5.88 7.80
C GLY A 120 -14.38 -4.61 7.50
N ARG A 121 -13.24 -4.41 8.18
CA ARG A 121 -12.41 -3.21 8.01
C ARG A 121 -11.11 -3.45 7.23
N VAL A 122 -10.89 -4.65 6.69
CA VAL A 122 -9.66 -4.97 5.96
C VAL A 122 -9.65 -4.32 4.57
N ASN A 123 -8.50 -3.75 4.21
CA ASN A 123 -8.11 -3.38 2.84
C ASN A 123 -6.94 -4.27 2.39
N VAL A 124 -6.99 -4.76 1.17
CA VAL A 124 -6.00 -5.72 0.64
C VAL A 124 -5.22 -5.07 -0.50
N GLY A 125 -4.03 -4.58 -0.23
CA GLY A 125 -3.11 -4.21 -1.31
C GLY A 125 -2.35 -5.44 -1.79
N VAL A 126 -2.28 -5.67 -3.10
CA VAL A 126 -1.52 -6.77 -3.71
C VAL A 126 -0.42 -6.26 -4.61
N GLY A 127 0.75 -6.90 -4.54
CA GLY A 127 1.91 -6.59 -5.35
C GLY A 127 2.59 -7.84 -5.90
N THR A 128 3.54 -7.61 -6.80
CA THR A 128 4.29 -8.68 -7.47
C THR A 128 5.60 -9.03 -6.78
N GLY A 129 6.01 -8.26 -5.77
CA GLY A 129 7.37 -8.31 -5.25
C GLY A 129 8.40 -7.79 -6.25
N TRP A 130 9.58 -7.46 -5.79
CA TRP A 130 10.63 -6.89 -6.65
C TRP A 130 12.06 -7.28 -6.24
N MET A 131 12.27 -7.66 -4.98
CA MET A 131 13.60 -7.92 -4.41
C MET A 131 13.92 -9.43 -4.49
N PRO A 132 14.91 -9.85 -5.31
CA PRO A 132 15.24 -11.27 -5.48
C PRO A 132 15.50 -11.99 -4.16
N GLU A 133 16.16 -11.34 -3.20
CA GLU A 133 16.50 -11.91 -1.89
C GLU A 133 15.25 -12.29 -1.09
N GLU A 134 14.15 -11.57 -1.23
CA GLU A 134 12.88 -11.95 -0.62
C GLU A 134 12.27 -13.19 -1.25
N PHE A 135 12.37 -13.32 -2.58
CA PHE A 135 11.95 -14.54 -3.28
C PHE A 135 12.77 -15.75 -2.86
N GLU A 136 14.09 -15.59 -2.69
CA GLU A 136 14.97 -16.64 -2.19
C GLU A 136 14.60 -17.05 -0.76
N ALA A 137 14.44 -16.07 0.15
CA ALA A 137 14.05 -16.31 1.54
C ALA A 137 12.66 -16.94 1.69
N ALA A 138 11.74 -16.64 0.77
CA ALA A 138 10.40 -17.20 0.72
C ALA A 138 10.33 -18.55 -0.04
N SER A 139 11.46 -19.10 -0.50
CA SER A 139 11.52 -20.29 -1.37
C SER A 139 10.76 -20.12 -2.69
N ALA A 140 10.59 -18.88 -3.14
CA ALA A 140 9.80 -18.49 -4.30
C ALA A 140 10.68 -18.01 -5.48
N ALA A 141 12.00 -18.26 -5.47
CA ALA A 141 12.93 -17.81 -6.51
C ALA A 141 12.50 -18.24 -7.93
N HIS A 142 11.88 -19.43 -8.06
CA HIS A 142 11.36 -19.96 -9.32
C HIS A 142 10.17 -19.16 -9.89
N ILE A 143 9.53 -18.30 -9.07
CA ILE A 143 8.41 -17.45 -9.48
C ILE A 143 8.90 -16.08 -9.99
N TYR A 144 10.12 -15.67 -9.64
CA TYR A 144 10.59 -14.28 -9.82
C TYR A 144 10.33 -13.72 -11.22
N GLU A 145 10.74 -14.41 -12.26
CA GLU A 145 10.55 -13.94 -13.65
C GLU A 145 9.09 -13.96 -14.09
N ARG A 146 8.25 -14.76 -13.43
CA ARG A 146 6.83 -14.96 -13.74
C ARG A 146 5.90 -14.35 -12.71
N ARG A 147 6.42 -13.58 -11.76
CA ARG A 147 5.67 -12.94 -10.66
C ARG A 147 4.46 -12.13 -11.11
N ASN A 148 4.52 -11.58 -12.31
CA ASN A 148 3.40 -10.86 -12.92
C ASN A 148 2.21 -11.75 -13.29
N LYS A 149 2.43 -13.02 -13.59
CA LYS A 149 1.37 -14.01 -13.80
C LYS A 149 0.87 -14.55 -12.46
N HIS A 150 1.80 -14.80 -11.54
CA HIS A 150 1.47 -15.31 -10.21
C HIS A 150 0.48 -14.40 -9.46
N VAL A 151 0.69 -13.07 -9.47
CA VAL A 151 -0.25 -12.15 -8.79
C VAL A 151 -1.66 -12.23 -9.38
N ILE A 152 -1.79 -12.50 -10.67
CA ILE A 152 -3.09 -12.66 -11.31
C ILE A 152 -3.80 -13.91 -10.82
N GLU A 153 -3.13 -15.07 -10.84
CA GLU A 153 -3.70 -16.29 -10.29
C GLU A 153 -4.06 -16.14 -8.80
N THR A 154 -3.23 -15.42 -8.04
CA THR A 154 -3.54 -15.12 -6.63
C THR A 154 -4.82 -14.30 -6.49
N ILE A 155 -5.03 -13.28 -7.32
CA ILE A 155 -6.27 -12.48 -7.31
C ILE A 155 -7.48 -13.36 -7.66
N GLU A 156 -7.38 -14.18 -8.71
CA GLU A 156 -8.44 -15.09 -9.13
C GLU A 156 -8.80 -16.09 -8.03
N ILE A 157 -7.78 -16.66 -7.37
CA ILE A 157 -7.97 -17.60 -6.26
C ILE A 157 -8.62 -16.91 -5.06
N MET A 158 -8.15 -15.72 -4.67
CA MET A 158 -8.74 -14.96 -3.57
C MET A 158 -10.22 -14.68 -3.85
N GLN A 159 -10.56 -14.16 -5.02
CA GLN A 159 -11.94 -13.87 -5.39
C GLN A 159 -12.81 -15.14 -5.41
N GLY A 160 -12.30 -16.25 -5.97
CA GLY A 160 -13.00 -17.52 -5.97
C GLY A 160 -13.24 -18.08 -4.57
N VAL A 161 -12.21 -18.12 -3.73
CA VAL A 161 -12.28 -18.58 -2.33
C VAL A 161 -13.29 -17.75 -1.52
N TRP A 162 -13.35 -16.44 -1.74
CA TRP A 162 -14.21 -15.54 -0.96
C TRP A 162 -15.68 -15.53 -1.39
N THR A 163 -15.97 -15.91 -2.63
CA THR A 163 -17.32 -15.79 -3.21
C THR A 163 -18.03 -17.12 -3.46
N GLN A 164 -17.29 -18.24 -3.52
CA GLN A 164 -17.84 -19.55 -3.81
C GLN A 164 -17.75 -20.46 -2.57
N ASP A 165 -18.81 -21.22 -2.27
CA ASP A 165 -18.83 -22.14 -1.12
C ASP A 165 -17.80 -23.25 -1.28
N LEU A 166 -17.75 -23.84 -2.47
CA LEU A 166 -16.74 -24.81 -2.89
C LEU A 166 -16.05 -24.28 -4.14
N PHE A 167 -14.73 -24.26 -4.12
CA PHE A 167 -13.92 -23.71 -5.19
C PHE A 167 -12.79 -24.66 -5.59
N GLU A 168 -12.55 -24.78 -6.88
CA GLU A 168 -11.41 -25.47 -7.47
C GLU A 168 -10.60 -24.52 -8.36
N TYR A 169 -9.33 -24.78 -8.51
CA TYR A 169 -8.47 -23.97 -9.37
C TYR A 169 -7.40 -24.83 -10.03
N HIS A 170 -7.15 -24.60 -11.32
CA HIS A 170 -6.14 -25.29 -12.12
C HIS A 170 -5.34 -24.28 -12.92
N GLY A 171 -4.35 -23.67 -12.27
CA GLY A 171 -3.44 -22.67 -12.84
C GLY A 171 -2.01 -23.17 -12.98
N GLU A 172 -1.15 -22.24 -13.29
CA GLU A 172 0.28 -22.50 -13.47
C GLU A 172 1.03 -22.58 -12.13
N PHE A 173 0.62 -21.78 -11.14
CA PHE A 173 1.30 -21.65 -9.84
C PHE A 173 0.53 -22.32 -8.72
N ALA A 174 -0.75 -22.56 -8.89
CA ALA A 174 -1.58 -23.27 -7.93
C ALA A 174 -2.57 -24.18 -8.62
N SER A 175 -2.76 -25.37 -8.06
CA SER A 175 -3.78 -26.32 -8.52
C SER A 175 -4.30 -27.10 -7.34
N PHE A 176 -5.62 -27.12 -7.16
CA PHE A 176 -6.28 -27.87 -6.09
C PHE A 176 -7.70 -28.30 -6.51
N PRO A 177 -8.18 -29.44 -6.01
CA PRO A 177 -9.51 -29.92 -6.30
C PRO A 177 -10.58 -29.09 -5.60
N LYS A 178 -11.83 -29.33 -5.92
CA LYS A 178 -12.98 -28.66 -5.32
C LYS A 178 -13.02 -28.86 -3.81
N CYS A 179 -12.85 -27.77 -3.07
CA CYS A 179 -12.82 -27.79 -1.60
C CYS A 179 -13.36 -26.49 -1.01
N GLY A 180 -13.67 -26.51 0.29
CA GLY A 180 -14.08 -25.34 1.05
C GLY A 180 -12.89 -24.70 1.78
N PHE A 181 -12.91 -23.37 1.91
CA PHE A 181 -11.82 -22.59 2.52
C PHE A 181 -12.23 -21.90 3.83
N GLY A 182 -13.11 -22.49 4.60
CA GLY A 182 -13.53 -21.92 5.88
C GLY A 182 -14.49 -20.73 5.73
N VAL A 183 -14.28 -19.70 6.55
CA VAL A 183 -15.17 -18.53 6.59
C VAL A 183 -15.07 -17.69 5.33
N LYS A 184 -16.21 -17.10 4.92
CA LYS A 184 -16.23 -16.09 3.86
C LYS A 184 -16.08 -14.70 4.49
N PRO A 185 -15.46 -13.74 3.81
CA PRO A 185 -15.33 -12.38 4.33
C PRO A 185 -16.67 -11.76 4.75
N VAL A 186 -16.63 -10.90 5.75
CA VAL A 186 -17.77 -10.06 6.18
C VAL A 186 -18.13 -9.07 5.07
N GLN A 187 -17.13 -8.45 4.48
CA GLN A 187 -17.30 -7.52 3.35
C GLN A 187 -17.80 -8.25 2.10
N LYS A 188 -18.74 -7.64 1.37
CA LYS A 188 -19.35 -8.22 0.16
C LYS A 188 -19.08 -7.35 -1.07
N PRO A 189 -18.78 -7.95 -2.22
CA PRO A 189 -18.57 -9.40 -2.45
C PRO A 189 -17.34 -9.96 -1.72
N HIS A 190 -16.36 -9.13 -1.41
CA HIS A 190 -15.11 -9.45 -0.70
C HIS A 190 -14.43 -8.16 -0.22
N PRO A 191 -13.37 -8.23 0.62
CA PRO A 191 -12.55 -7.06 0.96
C PRO A 191 -12.03 -6.34 -0.29
N PRO A 192 -11.97 -5.00 -0.30
CA PRO A 192 -11.48 -4.25 -1.43
C PRO A 192 -10.01 -4.58 -1.72
N ILE A 193 -9.72 -4.95 -2.97
CA ILE A 193 -8.37 -5.28 -3.44
C ILE A 193 -7.82 -4.07 -4.19
N PHE A 194 -6.66 -3.59 -3.77
CA PHE A 194 -5.89 -2.54 -4.43
C PHE A 194 -4.69 -3.13 -5.16
N PHE A 195 -4.38 -2.66 -6.35
CA PHE A 195 -3.22 -3.11 -7.09
C PHE A 195 -2.04 -2.15 -6.91
N GLY A 196 -0.97 -2.62 -6.28
CA GLY A 196 0.29 -1.89 -6.16
C GLY A 196 1.11 -2.00 -7.44
N SER A 197 1.47 -0.89 -8.03
CA SER A 197 2.30 -0.88 -9.22
C SER A 197 3.14 0.38 -9.34
N LEU A 198 4.37 0.19 -9.79
CA LEU A 198 5.30 1.22 -10.19
C LEU A 198 5.55 1.09 -11.70
N GLY A 199 5.64 2.19 -12.41
CA GLY A 199 6.06 2.16 -13.82
C GLY A 199 4.92 2.28 -14.82
N VAL A 200 4.69 1.29 -15.70
CA VAL A 200 3.78 1.43 -16.85
C VAL A 200 2.31 1.34 -16.44
N PRO A 201 1.54 2.45 -16.47
CA PRO A 201 0.16 2.45 -16.01
C PRO A 201 -0.74 1.43 -16.72
N LYS A 202 -0.58 1.28 -18.02
CA LYS A 202 -1.46 0.47 -18.86
C LYS A 202 -1.63 -0.99 -18.38
N ILE A 203 -0.56 -1.65 -17.95
CA ILE A 203 -0.63 -3.05 -17.49
C ILE A 203 -1.43 -3.16 -16.19
N ALA A 204 -1.17 -2.28 -15.24
CA ALA A 204 -1.88 -2.27 -13.96
C ALA A 204 -3.33 -1.82 -14.14
N ALA A 205 -3.57 -0.79 -14.96
CA ALA A 205 -4.91 -0.30 -15.29
C ALA A 205 -5.80 -1.42 -15.87
N ARG A 206 -5.25 -2.21 -16.82
CA ARG A 206 -5.96 -3.37 -17.37
C ARG A 206 -6.33 -4.39 -16.30
N ARG A 207 -5.44 -4.65 -15.33
CA ARG A 207 -5.71 -5.57 -14.23
C ARG A 207 -6.82 -5.02 -13.32
N ILE A 208 -6.73 -3.74 -12.96
CA ILE A 208 -7.74 -3.07 -12.14
C ILE A 208 -9.12 -3.15 -12.80
N ALA A 209 -9.19 -2.84 -14.09
CA ALA A 209 -10.44 -2.90 -14.85
C ALA A 209 -10.96 -4.34 -14.96
N LYS A 210 -10.14 -5.28 -15.46
CA LYS A 210 -10.53 -6.65 -15.75
C LYS A 210 -10.99 -7.44 -14.51
N TYR A 211 -10.29 -7.28 -13.39
CA TYR A 211 -10.58 -8.04 -12.16
C TYR A 211 -11.46 -7.27 -11.17
N GLY A 212 -12.00 -6.12 -11.56
CA GLY A 212 -12.90 -5.34 -10.72
C GLY A 212 -12.26 -4.85 -9.41
N LEU A 213 -10.94 -4.53 -9.44
CA LEU A 213 -10.23 -4.17 -8.23
C LEU A 213 -10.66 -2.80 -7.72
N ALA A 214 -10.50 -2.56 -6.40
CA ALA A 214 -10.96 -1.35 -5.73
C ALA A 214 -10.17 -0.09 -6.13
N GLY A 215 -8.94 -0.25 -6.60
CA GLY A 215 -8.13 0.89 -7.01
C GLY A 215 -6.66 0.56 -7.20
N TRP A 216 -5.88 1.61 -7.27
CA TRP A 216 -4.43 1.57 -7.45
C TRP A 216 -3.70 2.17 -6.26
N ILE A 217 -2.53 1.62 -5.93
CA ILE A 217 -1.62 2.19 -4.95
C ILE A 217 -0.26 2.42 -5.61
N GLY A 218 0.17 3.69 -5.61
CA GLY A 218 1.50 4.12 -6.03
C GLY A 218 2.40 4.51 -4.86
N ILE A 219 3.58 5.00 -5.19
CA ILE A 219 4.56 5.49 -4.23
C ILE A 219 5.31 6.68 -4.80
N GLN A 220 5.29 7.81 -4.08
CA GLN A 220 5.97 9.04 -4.44
C GLN A 220 5.61 9.54 -5.86
N ASP A 221 4.36 9.35 -6.26
CA ASP A 221 3.86 9.83 -7.54
C ASP A 221 3.65 11.35 -7.51
N SER A 222 3.99 12.03 -8.61
CA SER A 222 3.66 13.44 -8.79
C SER A 222 2.18 13.62 -9.16
N PRO A 223 1.62 14.83 -9.05
CA PRO A 223 0.29 15.12 -9.58
C PRO A 223 0.13 14.73 -11.06
N ASP A 224 1.17 14.92 -11.88
CA ASP A 224 1.16 14.50 -13.29
C ASP A 224 1.13 12.98 -13.43
N ASP A 225 1.83 12.25 -12.56
CA ASP A 225 1.77 10.79 -12.51
C ASP A 225 0.35 10.32 -12.14
N ILE A 226 -0.27 10.93 -11.14
CA ILE A 226 -1.65 10.63 -10.74
C ILE A 226 -2.61 10.83 -11.93
N THR A 227 -2.49 11.95 -12.63
CA THR A 227 -3.29 12.23 -13.83
C THR A 227 -3.09 11.15 -14.90
N ARG A 228 -1.85 10.72 -15.15
CA ARG A 228 -1.55 9.63 -16.11
C ARG A 228 -2.15 8.30 -15.69
N TRP A 229 -2.08 7.96 -14.40
CA TRP A 229 -2.68 6.75 -13.86
C TRP A 229 -4.20 6.75 -14.04
N ARG A 230 -4.85 7.84 -13.69
CA ARG A 230 -6.31 8.00 -13.88
C ARG A 230 -6.71 7.84 -15.33
N SER A 231 -6.00 8.50 -16.24
CA SER A 231 -6.27 8.41 -17.69
C SER A 231 -6.15 6.99 -18.21
N ALA A 232 -5.09 6.26 -17.81
CA ALA A 232 -4.90 4.88 -18.21
C ALA A 232 -5.99 3.94 -17.67
N ILE A 233 -6.41 4.14 -16.41
CA ILE A 233 -7.49 3.32 -15.82
C ILE A 233 -8.81 3.61 -16.53
N LYS A 234 -9.12 4.86 -16.81
CA LYS A 234 -10.33 5.26 -17.56
C LYS A 234 -10.37 4.59 -18.94
N GLU A 235 -9.27 4.69 -19.70
CA GLU A 235 -9.15 4.06 -21.03
C GLU A 235 -9.40 2.54 -20.98
N GLU A 236 -8.86 1.85 -20.00
CA GLU A 236 -9.05 0.39 -19.88
C GLU A 236 -10.48 0.03 -19.44
N LEU A 237 -11.11 0.81 -18.55
CA LEU A 237 -12.52 0.63 -18.19
C LEU A 237 -13.43 0.79 -19.43
N GLU A 238 -13.21 1.82 -20.24
CA GLU A 238 -13.94 2.05 -21.49
C GLU A 238 -13.70 0.91 -22.49
N THR A 239 -12.44 0.45 -22.62
CA THR A 239 -12.06 -0.62 -23.55
C THR A 239 -12.77 -1.94 -23.27
N ILE A 240 -13.00 -2.28 -22.00
CA ILE A 240 -13.71 -3.51 -21.62
C ILE A 240 -15.23 -3.32 -21.48
N GLY A 241 -15.75 -2.12 -21.76
CA GLY A 241 -17.17 -1.80 -21.59
C GLY A 241 -17.65 -1.88 -20.14
N SER A 242 -16.79 -1.51 -19.19
CA SER A 242 -17.13 -1.55 -17.76
C SER A 242 -18.25 -0.58 -17.41
N GLN A 243 -19.14 -0.99 -16.51
CA GLN A 243 -20.13 -0.09 -15.90
C GLN A 243 -19.53 0.77 -14.78
N ARG A 244 -18.30 0.50 -14.37
CA ARG A 244 -17.57 1.28 -13.34
C ARG A 244 -16.94 2.51 -14.00
N SER A 245 -16.87 3.57 -13.20
CA SER A 245 -16.19 4.83 -13.54
C SER A 245 -14.96 5.03 -12.63
N LEU A 246 -14.22 6.12 -12.84
CA LEU A 246 -13.14 6.51 -11.94
C LEU A 246 -13.62 6.84 -10.51
N ASP A 247 -14.88 7.26 -10.37
CA ASP A 247 -15.44 7.62 -9.06
C ASP A 247 -15.72 6.39 -8.19
N ASP A 248 -15.78 5.20 -8.81
CA ASP A 248 -15.91 3.92 -8.12
C ASP A 248 -14.54 3.36 -7.64
N LEU A 249 -13.45 4.09 -7.86
CA LEU A 249 -12.09 3.64 -7.59
C LEU A 249 -11.36 4.57 -6.65
N GLU A 250 -10.50 3.97 -5.82
CA GLU A 250 -9.53 4.73 -5.04
C GLU A 250 -8.20 4.85 -5.81
N ILE A 251 -7.73 6.06 -5.95
CA ILE A 251 -6.39 6.35 -6.45
C ILE A 251 -5.55 6.75 -5.25
N ALA A 252 -4.66 5.86 -4.85
CA ALA A 252 -3.85 6.01 -3.66
C ALA A 252 -2.37 6.18 -4.00
N SER A 253 -1.64 6.97 -3.24
CA SER A 253 -0.18 7.03 -3.32
C SER A 253 0.44 7.27 -1.96
N MET A 254 1.52 6.55 -1.67
CA MET A 254 2.34 6.77 -0.47
C MET A 254 3.19 8.03 -0.68
N LEU A 255 3.02 9.01 0.21
CA LEU A 255 3.70 10.30 0.16
C LEU A 255 4.45 10.52 1.47
N PHE A 256 5.74 10.85 1.39
CA PHE A 256 6.50 11.23 2.59
C PHE A 256 5.86 12.45 3.26
N PHE A 257 5.68 12.33 4.59
CA PHE A 257 4.99 13.32 5.40
C PHE A 257 5.84 13.80 6.56
N ASP A 258 6.14 15.10 6.57
CA ASP A 258 6.88 15.76 7.68
C ASP A 258 6.58 17.25 7.69
N ILE A 259 6.12 17.80 8.82
CA ILE A 259 5.90 19.24 8.97
C ILE A 259 7.18 19.90 9.51
N THR A 260 7.71 20.84 8.75
CA THR A 260 8.93 21.58 9.11
C THR A 260 8.64 23.07 9.30
N SER A 261 9.51 23.77 10.05
CA SER A 261 9.43 25.23 10.22
C SER A 261 9.99 26.01 9.04
N ALA A 262 10.87 25.38 8.24
CA ALA A 262 11.50 26.00 7.09
C ALA A 262 10.87 25.50 5.79
N LYS A 263 10.84 26.36 4.77
CA LYS A 263 10.46 25.94 3.42
C LYS A 263 11.44 24.87 2.94
N THR A 264 10.91 23.77 2.46
CA THR A 264 11.70 22.78 1.74
C THR A 264 11.75 23.13 0.27
N ASP A 265 12.93 22.97 -0.36
CA ASP A 265 13.06 23.07 -1.81
C ASP A 265 12.34 21.88 -2.44
N GLN A 266 11.12 22.14 -2.93
CA GLN A 266 10.28 21.15 -3.61
C GLN A 266 10.49 21.17 -5.13
N THR A 267 11.37 22.02 -5.62
CA THR A 267 11.77 21.98 -7.03
C THR A 267 12.60 20.73 -7.26
N PRO A 268 12.21 19.90 -8.21
CA PRO A 268 12.94 18.66 -8.47
C PRO A 268 14.29 18.98 -9.10
N LYS A 269 15.36 18.96 -8.32
CA LYS A 269 16.67 18.68 -8.89
C LYS A 269 16.68 17.22 -9.32
N GLY A 270 16.09 16.97 -10.50
CA GLY A 270 15.92 15.66 -11.12
C GLY A 270 14.82 14.82 -10.46
N LYS A 271 13.58 14.87 -10.95
CA LYS A 271 12.45 13.97 -10.70
C LYS A 271 12.11 13.62 -9.23
N LEU A 272 12.49 14.42 -8.26
CA LEU A 272 11.96 14.32 -6.92
C LEU A 272 10.55 14.91 -6.94
N THR A 273 9.59 14.03 -6.70
CA THR A 273 8.17 14.38 -6.60
C THR A 273 7.92 15.35 -5.47
N PRO A 274 6.95 16.26 -5.58
CA PRO A 274 6.46 17.02 -4.45
C PRO A 274 6.06 16.02 -3.37
N THR A 275 6.69 16.15 -2.22
CA THR A 275 6.39 15.33 -1.05
C THR A 275 5.46 16.10 -0.14
N MET A 276 4.77 15.41 0.76
CA MET A 276 4.01 16.04 1.85
C MET A 276 4.94 16.48 2.98
N THR A 277 6.10 17.09 2.61
CA THR A 277 7.08 17.63 3.55
C THR A 277 7.24 19.13 3.35
N GLY A 278 7.35 19.91 4.43
CA GLY A 278 7.51 21.34 4.36
C GLY A 278 6.72 22.09 5.43
N THR A 279 6.53 23.40 5.20
CA THR A 279 5.68 24.22 6.06
C THR A 279 4.20 23.83 5.92
N PRO A 280 3.33 24.15 6.91
CA PRO A 280 1.89 23.92 6.80
C PRO A 280 1.28 24.47 5.51
N GLN A 281 1.71 25.63 5.05
CA GLN A 281 1.22 26.21 3.79
C GLN A 281 1.63 25.38 2.58
N GLN A 282 2.90 24.92 2.52
CA GLN A 282 3.37 24.07 1.43
C GLN A 282 2.62 22.72 1.38
N LEU A 283 2.29 22.15 2.55
CA LEU A 283 1.50 20.93 2.62
C LEU A 283 0.08 21.15 2.09
N ALA A 284 -0.56 22.26 2.49
CA ALA A 284 -1.89 22.61 1.99
C ALA A 284 -1.90 22.76 0.46
N ASP A 285 -0.97 23.56 -0.08
CA ASP A 285 -0.83 23.79 -1.52
C ASP A 285 -0.58 22.49 -2.30
N ASN A 286 0.29 21.62 -1.77
CA ASN A 286 0.57 20.33 -2.39
C ASN A 286 -0.64 19.41 -2.34
N LEU A 287 -1.31 19.35 -1.21
CA LEU A 287 -2.49 18.50 -1.05
C LEU A 287 -3.60 18.90 -2.03
N MET A 288 -3.82 20.21 -2.22
CA MET A 288 -4.75 20.71 -3.24
C MET A 288 -4.35 20.24 -4.65
N ARG A 289 -3.08 20.37 -5.02
CA ARG A 289 -2.59 19.92 -6.34
C ARG A 289 -2.79 18.41 -6.56
N TYR A 290 -2.58 17.61 -5.53
CA TYR A 290 -2.84 16.17 -5.60
C TYR A 290 -4.33 15.86 -5.73
N MET A 291 -5.19 16.59 -5.02
CA MET A 291 -6.65 16.45 -5.14
C MET A 291 -7.14 16.82 -6.52
N GLU A 292 -6.67 17.94 -7.08
CA GLU A 292 -6.96 18.39 -8.45
C GLU A 292 -6.54 17.35 -9.49
N ALA A 293 -5.37 16.71 -9.30
CA ALA A 293 -4.93 15.60 -10.13
C ALA A 293 -5.77 14.32 -9.95
N GLY A 294 -6.59 14.26 -8.88
CA GLY A 294 -7.53 13.19 -8.58
C GLY A 294 -6.97 12.08 -7.70
N LEU A 295 -5.99 12.38 -6.86
CA LEU A 295 -5.62 11.51 -5.75
C LEU A 295 -6.76 11.48 -4.73
N THR A 296 -7.31 10.30 -4.45
CA THR A 296 -8.45 10.16 -3.54
C THR A 296 -8.04 9.70 -2.14
N LEU A 297 -6.91 8.98 -2.04
CA LEU A 297 -6.39 8.43 -0.79
C LEU A 297 -4.87 8.66 -0.66
N PRO A 298 -4.42 9.83 -0.21
CA PRO A 298 -3.03 10.04 0.16
C PRO A 298 -2.68 9.18 1.39
N LEU A 299 -1.66 8.30 1.24
CA LEU A 299 -1.08 7.52 2.32
C LEU A 299 0.11 8.28 2.87
N LEU A 300 -0.07 8.93 4.02
CA LEU A 300 0.96 9.73 4.63
C LEU A 300 2.02 8.83 5.30
N TRP A 301 3.24 8.93 4.85
CA TRP A 301 4.35 8.11 5.31
C TRP A 301 5.35 8.93 6.13
N PRO A 302 5.36 8.77 7.46
CA PRO A 302 6.35 9.43 8.31
C PRO A 302 7.77 9.02 7.94
N PRO A 303 8.78 9.89 8.13
CA PRO A 303 10.16 9.59 7.77
C PRO A 303 10.71 8.33 8.41
N PHE A 304 11.53 7.58 7.67
CA PHE A 304 12.16 6.33 8.14
C PHE A 304 13.16 6.51 9.28
N ARG A 305 13.72 7.72 9.44
CA ARG A 305 14.81 7.99 10.36
C ARG A 305 14.68 9.35 11.03
N GLY A 306 15.18 9.41 12.24
CA GLY A 306 15.47 10.67 12.91
C GLY A 306 14.25 11.48 13.37
N VAL A 307 13.03 10.99 13.11
CA VAL A 307 11.81 11.67 13.58
C VAL A 307 11.15 10.83 14.67
N PRO A 308 11.13 11.33 15.91
CA PRO A 308 10.44 10.65 17.01
C PRO A 308 8.94 10.48 16.71
N THR A 309 8.34 9.39 17.14
CA THR A 309 6.89 9.14 17.02
C THR A 309 6.06 10.26 17.64
N ALA A 310 6.50 10.82 18.76
CA ALA A 310 5.85 11.98 19.38
C ALA A 310 5.74 13.20 18.45
N LYS A 311 6.78 13.48 17.64
CA LYS A 311 6.71 14.55 16.63
C LYS A 311 5.71 14.20 15.52
N THR A 312 5.73 12.97 15.04
CA THR A 312 4.75 12.52 14.04
C THR A 312 3.32 12.73 14.53
N ILE A 313 3.02 12.39 15.79
CA ILE A 313 1.71 12.60 16.40
C ILE A 313 1.33 14.09 16.42
N VAL A 314 2.25 14.97 16.81
CA VAL A 314 2.04 16.42 16.77
C VAL A 314 1.74 16.89 15.34
N ASP A 315 2.49 16.39 14.37
CA ASP A 315 2.30 16.76 12.96
C ASP A 315 0.95 16.28 12.41
N LEU A 316 0.49 15.08 12.78
CA LEU A 316 -0.82 14.57 12.39
C LEU A 316 -1.96 15.42 12.97
N ARG A 317 -1.85 15.86 14.24
CA ARG A 317 -2.81 16.79 14.84
C ARG A 317 -2.83 18.14 14.13
N ARG A 318 -1.67 18.72 13.87
CA ARG A 318 -1.54 19.96 13.10
C ARG A 318 -2.09 19.84 11.67
N LEU A 319 -1.88 18.72 11.02
CA LEU A 319 -2.47 18.47 9.70
C LEU A 319 -4.00 18.56 9.79
N LYS A 320 -4.60 17.89 10.77
CA LYS A 320 -6.05 17.83 10.94
C LYS A 320 -6.65 19.16 11.37
N GLU A 321 -6.02 19.87 12.28
CA GLU A 321 -6.54 21.09 12.93
C GLU A 321 -6.21 22.35 12.13
N ASP A 322 -4.99 22.46 11.58
CA ASP A 322 -4.46 23.70 10.99
C ASP A 322 -4.46 23.70 9.46
N ILE A 323 -4.37 22.53 8.82
CA ILE A 323 -4.12 22.43 7.37
C ILE A 323 -5.40 22.05 6.63
N LEU A 324 -6.05 20.93 7.00
CA LEU A 324 -7.23 20.45 6.30
C LEU A 324 -8.42 21.41 6.27
N PRO A 325 -8.70 22.22 7.31
CA PRO A 325 -9.77 23.20 7.26
C PRO A 325 -9.58 24.30 6.20
N LYS A 326 -8.32 24.54 5.79
CA LYS A 326 -7.98 25.52 4.74
C LYS A 326 -8.19 25.02 3.31
N LEU A 327 -8.48 23.73 3.16
CA LEU A 327 -8.72 23.10 1.86
C LEU A 327 -10.22 23.08 1.46
N ARG A 328 -11.05 23.76 2.25
CA ARG A 328 -12.51 23.88 2.02
C ARG A 328 -12.85 25.14 1.27
#